data_b64612bb7fdc7467035f6e3add1449bc
#
_entry.id   b64612bb7fdc7467035f6e3add1449bc
#
_cell.length_a   1.000
_cell.length_b   1.000
_cell.length_c   1.000
_cell.angle_alpha   90.00
_cell.angle_beta   90.00
_cell.angle_gamma   90.00
#
_symmetry.space_group_name_H-M   'P 1'
#
loop_
_entity.id
_entity.type
_entity.pdbx_description
1 polymer ?
#
loop_
_entity_poly.entity_id
_entity_poly.type
_entity_poly.pdbx_seq_one_letter_code
_entity_poly.pdbx_strand_id
1 'polypeptide(L)'
;ALRAGNVVMANAPGAGVLESPGLAAFWPGVAEELLGEELLLPATTSWWCGEDSVWAAHRDRLARFVIVPTFRAGAVTRDFEPVLAAALTPADRAAWVARIDADPAAHTLLAPVRPSEQPIWRDGRIEPRPVVLRVYAMADGQGGWQVLPGGLTRVAARHGGAAGADTGRRGVDAYLSMQRGSASTDTWVLTDGEVDETSLLPRPLSAEELSGSRRVI
;
A
#
# COMPACT_ATOMS: atom_id res chain seq x y z
N ALA A 1 -15.74 15.14 -22.69
CA ALA A 1 -15.46 13.83 -23.28
C ALA A 1 -15.95 12.70 -22.36
N LEU A 2 -15.48 12.59 -21.10
CA LEU A 2 -15.87 11.52 -20.15
C LEU A 2 -17.38 11.50 -19.86
N ARG A 3 -17.99 12.65 -19.52
CA ARG A 3 -19.43 12.74 -19.27
C ARG A 3 -20.29 12.40 -20.50
N ALA A 4 -19.73 12.55 -21.68
CA ALA A 4 -20.39 12.21 -22.95
C ALA A 4 -20.16 10.74 -23.38
N GLY A 5 -19.43 9.95 -22.57
CA GLY A 5 -19.13 8.56 -22.90
C GLY A 5 -18.13 8.34 -24.04
N ASN A 6 -17.46 9.42 -24.51
CA ASN A 6 -16.55 9.33 -25.65
C ASN A 6 -15.15 8.80 -25.27
N VAL A 7 -14.89 8.67 -23.98
CA VAL A 7 -13.61 8.17 -23.44
C VAL A 7 -13.90 7.24 -22.30
N VAL A 8 -13.30 6.06 -22.31
CA VAL A 8 -13.34 5.10 -21.20
C VAL A 8 -12.10 5.31 -20.33
N MET A 9 -12.30 5.50 -19.03
CA MET A 9 -11.22 5.56 -18.05
C MET A 9 -11.46 4.52 -16.96
N ALA A 10 -10.39 3.85 -16.56
CA ALA A 10 -10.45 2.85 -15.50
C ALA A 10 -10.81 3.46 -14.13
N ASN A 11 -10.33 4.68 -13.84
CA ASN A 11 -10.69 5.45 -12.65
C ASN A 11 -11.16 6.84 -13.06
N ALA A 12 -12.22 7.33 -12.45
CA ALA A 12 -12.74 8.66 -12.73
C ALA A 12 -11.73 9.75 -12.30
N PRO A 13 -11.68 10.90 -13.01
CA PRO A 13 -10.93 12.05 -12.54
C PRO A 13 -11.38 12.46 -11.13
N GLY A 14 -10.42 12.69 -10.24
CA GLY A 14 -10.69 13.00 -8.83
C GLY A 14 -10.76 11.77 -7.93
N ALA A 15 -10.79 10.54 -8.46
CA ALA A 15 -10.79 9.31 -7.63
C ALA A 15 -9.55 9.20 -6.71
N GLY A 16 -8.46 9.90 -7.01
CA GLY A 16 -7.26 9.94 -6.17
C GLY A 16 -7.51 10.46 -4.75
N VAL A 17 -8.59 11.20 -4.50
CA VAL A 17 -8.96 11.61 -3.14
C VAL A 17 -9.25 10.40 -2.25
N LEU A 18 -9.73 9.29 -2.83
CA LEU A 18 -10.02 8.05 -2.10
C LEU A 18 -8.76 7.35 -1.58
N GLU A 19 -7.59 7.71 -2.08
CA GLU A 19 -6.30 7.21 -1.60
C GLU A 19 -5.76 8.00 -0.41
N SER A 20 -6.48 9.05 0.04
CA SER A 20 -6.05 9.88 1.16
C SER A 20 -6.04 9.07 2.46
N PRO A 21 -4.90 9.02 3.18
CA PRO A 21 -4.86 8.42 4.51
C PRO A 21 -5.82 9.09 5.51
N GLY A 22 -6.13 10.36 5.31
CA GLY A 22 -7.10 11.10 6.13
C GLY A 22 -8.52 10.54 6.02
N LEU A 23 -8.89 9.99 4.86
CA LEU A 23 -10.19 9.35 4.68
C LEU A 23 -10.28 7.97 5.32
N ALA A 24 -9.15 7.30 5.57
CA ALA A 24 -9.16 5.94 6.09
C ALA A 24 -9.86 5.83 7.45
N ALA A 25 -9.83 6.88 8.27
CA ALA A 25 -10.55 6.95 9.54
C ALA A 25 -12.06 6.89 9.39
N PHE A 26 -12.58 7.34 8.26
CA PHE A 26 -14.03 7.50 8.02
C PHE A 26 -14.62 6.33 7.23
N TRP A 27 -13.81 5.46 6.61
CA TRP A 27 -14.31 4.37 5.78
C TRP A 27 -15.32 3.45 6.47
N PRO A 28 -15.14 3.04 7.75
CA PRO A 28 -16.15 2.21 8.41
C PRO A 28 -17.52 2.88 8.47
N GLY A 29 -17.60 4.14 8.91
CA GLY A 29 -18.85 4.88 8.95
C GLY A 29 -19.44 5.18 7.57
N VAL A 30 -18.59 5.42 6.56
CA VAL A 30 -19.03 5.62 5.17
C VAL A 30 -19.62 4.32 4.60
N ALA A 31 -19.03 3.16 4.90
CA ALA A 31 -19.55 1.87 4.45
C ALA A 31 -20.91 1.57 5.11
N GLU A 32 -21.02 1.81 6.39
CA GLU A 32 -22.29 1.64 7.13
C GLU A 32 -23.38 2.55 6.58
N GLU A 33 -23.08 3.84 6.37
CA GLU A 33 -24.07 4.83 5.89
C GLU A 33 -24.49 4.59 4.44
N LEU A 34 -23.56 4.28 3.55
CA LEU A 34 -23.84 4.16 2.11
C LEU A 34 -24.25 2.76 1.69
N LEU A 35 -23.75 1.72 2.35
CA LEU A 35 -23.96 0.32 1.96
C LEU A 35 -24.80 -0.44 2.97
N GLY A 36 -24.92 0.04 4.20
CA GLY A 36 -25.54 -0.69 5.31
C GLY A 36 -24.74 -1.90 5.77
N GLU A 37 -23.43 -1.91 5.51
CA GLU A 37 -22.54 -3.05 5.73
C GLU A 37 -21.29 -2.63 6.51
N GLU A 38 -20.78 -3.55 7.33
CA GLU A 38 -19.46 -3.41 7.93
C GLU A 38 -18.36 -3.82 6.93
N LEU A 39 -17.22 -3.14 7.00
CA LEU A 39 -16.06 -3.50 6.18
C LEU A 39 -15.52 -4.88 6.58
N LEU A 40 -15.44 -5.79 5.62
CA LEU A 40 -14.88 -7.13 5.83
C LEU A 40 -13.35 -7.11 6.03
N LEU A 41 -12.65 -6.17 5.40
CA LEU A 41 -11.22 -5.97 5.57
C LEU A 41 -10.98 -4.83 6.56
N PRO A 42 -10.19 -5.05 7.63
CA PRO A 42 -9.88 -3.98 8.57
C PRO A 42 -9.07 -2.87 7.89
N ALA A 43 -9.46 -1.63 8.10
CA ALA A 43 -8.69 -0.47 7.69
C ALA A 43 -7.55 -0.20 8.67
N THR A 44 -6.47 0.40 8.20
CA THR A 44 -5.43 0.93 9.08
C THR A 44 -6.03 2.07 9.91
N THR A 45 -5.90 1.98 11.22
CA THR A 45 -6.38 3.07 12.11
C THR A 45 -5.61 4.34 11.80
N SER A 46 -6.35 5.39 11.50
CA SER A 46 -5.80 6.69 11.14
C SER A 46 -6.51 7.82 11.88
N TRP A 47 -5.84 8.95 11.96
CA TRP A 47 -6.31 10.17 12.62
C TRP A 47 -5.91 11.37 11.79
N TRP A 48 -6.87 12.07 11.27
CA TRP A 48 -6.59 13.29 10.50
C TRP A 48 -6.38 14.46 11.45
N CYS A 49 -5.21 15.09 11.38
CA CYS A 49 -4.85 16.19 12.27
C CYS A 49 -5.64 17.49 11.99
N GLY A 50 -6.31 17.59 10.83
CA GLY A 50 -7.19 18.72 10.52
C GLY A 50 -8.44 18.80 11.38
N GLU A 51 -8.71 17.79 12.20
CA GLU A 51 -9.73 17.84 13.24
C GLU A 51 -9.07 18.22 14.57
N ASP A 52 -9.39 19.41 15.10
CA ASP A 52 -8.73 20.00 16.28
C ASP A 52 -8.74 19.08 17.50
N SER A 53 -9.88 18.42 17.76
CA SER A 53 -10.05 17.48 18.86
C SER A 53 -9.12 16.26 18.72
N VAL A 54 -8.94 15.76 17.50
CA VAL A 54 -8.08 14.64 17.19
C VAL A 54 -6.62 15.02 17.39
N TRP A 55 -6.19 16.15 16.84
CA TRP A 55 -4.82 16.60 17.01
C TRP A 55 -4.48 16.88 18.48
N ALA A 56 -5.31 17.58 19.20
CA ALA A 56 -5.13 17.84 20.62
C ALA A 56 -4.97 16.55 21.44
N ALA A 57 -5.73 15.51 21.12
CA ALA A 57 -5.68 14.23 21.82
C ALA A 57 -4.38 13.41 21.54
N HIS A 58 -3.70 13.64 20.41
CA HIS A 58 -2.58 12.82 19.96
C HIS A 58 -1.23 13.53 19.98
N ARG A 59 -1.24 14.86 20.05
CA ARG A 59 -0.05 15.72 19.97
C ARG A 59 1.08 15.31 20.90
N ASP A 60 0.79 15.07 22.16
CA ASP A 60 1.79 14.73 23.18
C ASP A 60 2.27 13.27 23.09
N ARG A 61 1.63 12.47 22.25
CA ARG A 61 1.94 11.05 22.06
C ARG A 61 2.43 10.75 20.65
N LEU A 62 2.95 11.76 19.94
CA LEU A 62 3.35 11.65 18.53
C LEU A 62 4.28 10.48 18.25
N ALA A 63 5.16 10.11 19.20
CA ALA A 63 6.07 8.96 19.11
C ALA A 63 5.35 7.62 18.82
N ARG A 64 4.04 7.52 19.03
CA ARG A 64 3.28 6.29 18.85
C ARG A 64 2.80 6.08 17.41
N PHE A 65 3.06 7.02 16.50
CA PHE A 65 2.43 7.08 15.19
C PHE A 65 3.44 7.13 14.06
N VAL A 66 2.93 6.83 12.86
CA VAL A 66 3.56 7.17 11.58
C VAL A 66 2.91 8.45 11.08
N ILE A 67 3.69 9.45 10.76
CA ILE A 67 3.22 10.71 10.18
C ILE A 67 3.23 10.56 8.67
N VAL A 68 2.11 10.83 8.02
CA VAL A 68 1.97 10.76 6.56
C VAL A 68 1.31 12.03 6.01
N PRO A 69 1.58 12.41 4.76
CA PRO A 69 0.83 13.48 4.12
C PRO A 69 -0.64 13.06 3.94
N THR A 70 -1.58 13.93 4.28
CA THR A 70 -3.02 13.68 4.13
C THR A 70 -3.40 13.47 2.67
N PHE A 71 -2.88 14.31 1.79
CA PHE A 71 -3.13 14.21 0.36
C PHE A 71 -1.87 13.76 -0.34
N ARG A 72 -1.95 12.65 -1.06
CA ARG A 72 -0.92 12.26 -2.01
C ARG A 72 -1.09 13.14 -3.24
N ALA A 73 -0.57 14.34 -3.18
CA ALA A 73 -0.54 15.18 -4.36
C ALA A 73 0.24 14.47 -5.46
N GLY A 74 -0.19 14.65 -6.71
CA GLY A 74 0.56 14.21 -7.89
C GLY A 74 2.01 14.67 -7.81
N ALA A 75 2.88 14.18 -8.65
CA ALA A 75 4.35 14.26 -8.60
C ALA A 75 4.99 15.61 -8.21
N VAL A 76 4.21 16.67 -8.09
CA VAL A 76 4.66 18.04 -7.85
C VAL A 76 4.63 18.46 -6.36
N THR A 77 3.90 17.77 -5.49
CA THR A 77 3.68 18.23 -4.10
C THR A 77 3.72 17.12 -3.05
N ARG A 78 4.69 16.20 -3.14
CA ARG A 78 5.04 15.39 -1.96
C ARG A 78 5.82 16.27 -1.00
N ASP A 79 5.15 16.87 -0.05
CA ASP A 79 5.82 17.69 0.96
C ASP A 79 6.79 16.87 1.82
N PHE A 80 6.53 15.57 2.03
CA PHE A 80 7.40 14.70 2.80
C PHE A 80 7.07 13.20 2.59
N GLU A 81 8.05 12.35 2.88
CA GLU A 81 7.86 10.91 2.95
C GLU A 81 7.33 10.53 4.32
N PRO A 82 6.55 9.42 4.44
CA PRO A 82 6.08 8.93 5.73
C PRO A 82 7.20 8.79 6.76
N VAL A 83 6.93 9.22 7.99
CA VAL A 83 7.92 9.28 9.06
C VAL A 83 7.44 8.47 10.27
N LEU A 84 8.23 7.50 10.71
CA LEU A 84 8.00 6.83 11.98
C LEU A 84 8.46 7.74 13.13
N ALA A 85 7.51 8.33 13.85
CA ALA A 85 7.82 9.30 14.88
C ALA A 85 8.57 8.70 16.09
N ALA A 86 8.48 7.37 16.29
CA ALA A 86 9.29 6.67 17.30
C ALA A 86 10.79 6.69 17.00
N ALA A 87 11.17 6.80 15.72
CA ALA A 87 12.58 6.82 15.29
C ALA A 87 13.20 8.22 15.33
N LEU A 88 12.41 9.25 15.59
CA LEU A 88 12.86 10.63 15.67
C LEU A 88 13.56 10.93 17.01
N THR A 89 14.56 11.79 16.97
CA THR A 89 15.10 12.40 18.19
C THR A 89 14.02 13.26 18.88
N PRO A 90 14.17 13.56 20.18
CA PRO A 90 13.25 14.49 20.84
C PRO A 90 13.14 15.85 20.15
N ALA A 91 14.25 16.39 19.65
CA ALA A 91 14.31 17.67 18.94
C ALA A 91 13.55 17.60 17.59
N ASP A 92 13.79 16.55 16.80
CA ASP A 92 13.09 16.37 15.52
C ASP A 92 11.58 16.15 15.73
N ARG A 93 11.22 15.43 16.81
CA ARG A 93 9.80 15.24 17.15
C ARG A 93 9.13 16.55 17.53
N ALA A 94 9.81 17.42 18.29
CA ALA A 94 9.30 18.76 18.59
C ALA A 94 9.14 19.62 17.32
N ALA A 95 10.08 19.52 16.39
CA ALA A 95 9.96 20.18 15.09
C ALA A 95 8.76 19.66 14.28
N TRP A 96 8.48 18.36 14.30
CA TRP A 96 7.29 17.80 13.67
C TRP A 96 5.99 18.25 14.34
N VAL A 97 5.95 18.34 15.66
CA VAL A 97 4.79 18.92 16.37
C VAL A 97 4.54 20.34 15.90
N ALA A 98 5.58 21.20 15.86
CA ALA A 98 5.45 22.58 15.39
C ALA A 98 5.00 22.65 13.91
N ARG A 99 5.47 21.75 13.08
CA ARG A 99 5.07 21.65 11.65
C ARG A 99 3.59 21.28 11.52
N ILE A 100 3.12 20.31 12.30
CA ILE A 100 1.71 19.91 12.29
C ILE A 100 0.84 21.03 12.88
N ASP A 101 1.27 21.69 13.96
CA ASP A 101 0.57 22.85 14.51
C ASP A 101 0.35 23.97 13.48
N ALA A 102 1.33 24.16 12.58
CA ALA A 102 1.26 25.19 11.53
C ALA A 102 0.30 24.85 10.37
N ASP A 103 0.17 23.56 10.03
CA ASP A 103 -0.74 23.07 8.97
C ASP A 103 -1.27 21.69 9.32
N PRO A 104 -2.24 21.59 10.26
CA PRO A 104 -2.77 20.29 10.68
C PRO A 104 -3.45 19.53 9.55
N ALA A 105 -4.12 20.22 8.63
CA ALA A 105 -4.88 19.59 7.56
C ALA A 105 -4.01 18.78 6.58
N ALA A 106 -2.75 19.17 6.41
CA ALA A 106 -1.81 18.47 5.54
C ALA A 106 -1.28 17.15 6.13
N HIS A 107 -1.57 16.86 7.40
CA HIS A 107 -0.98 15.74 8.12
C HIS A 107 -2.01 14.74 8.65
N THR A 108 -1.68 13.46 8.53
CA THR A 108 -2.47 12.36 9.09
C THR A 108 -1.54 11.45 9.90
N LEU A 109 -2.02 10.98 11.03
CA LEU A 109 -1.34 9.99 11.85
C LEU A 109 -1.88 8.60 11.54
N LEU A 110 -1.00 7.61 11.43
CA LEU A 110 -1.37 6.20 11.27
C LEU A 110 -0.86 5.39 12.46
N ALA A 111 -1.65 4.41 12.87
CA ALA A 111 -1.14 3.37 13.77
C ALA A 111 -0.03 2.59 13.06
N PRO A 112 1.12 2.35 13.71
CA PRO A 112 2.15 1.48 13.15
C PRO A 112 1.59 0.06 13.02
N VAL A 113 1.63 -0.49 11.81
CA VAL A 113 1.21 -1.87 11.53
C VAL A 113 2.46 -2.75 11.44
N ARG A 114 2.41 -3.91 12.06
CA ARG A 114 3.42 -4.96 11.85
C ARG A 114 2.95 -5.82 10.68
N PRO A 115 3.62 -5.76 9.52
CA PRO A 115 3.26 -6.63 8.41
C PRO A 115 3.54 -8.09 8.75
N SER A 116 2.80 -9.00 8.12
CA SER A 116 3.10 -10.41 8.15
C SER A 116 4.48 -10.68 7.55
N GLU A 117 5.14 -11.74 8.02
CA GLU A 117 6.44 -12.17 7.50
C GLU A 117 6.31 -13.51 6.79
N GLN A 118 7.07 -13.68 5.73
CA GLN A 118 7.22 -14.98 5.06
C GLN A 118 8.70 -15.39 4.99
N PRO A 119 8.99 -16.70 4.93
CA PRO A 119 10.34 -17.20 4.75
C PRO A 119 10.82 -16.89 3.33
N ILE A 120 11.97 -16.25 3.21
CA ILE A 120 12.63 -15.97 1.94
C ILE A 120 13.99 -16.64 1.93
N TRP A 121 14.24 -17.45 0.89
CA TRP A 121 15.56 -18.04 0.65
C TRP A 121 16.52 -16.99 0.07
N ARG A 122 17.64 -16.77 0.74
CA ARG A 122 18.65 -15.83 0.30
C ARG A 122 20.02 -16.19 0.86
N ASP A 123 21.04 -16.08 0.06
CA ASP A 123 22.44 -16.28 0.47
C ASP A 123 22.65 -17.60 1.23
N GLY A 124 21.98 -18.68 0.80
CA GLY A 124 22.10 -20.01 1.40
C GLY A 124 21.29 -20.23 2.69
N ARG A 125 20.41 -19.32 3.07
CA ARG A 125 19.59 -19.42 4.30
C ARG A 125 18.18 -18.90 4.10
N ILE A 126 17.29 -19.33 5.00
CA ILE A 126 15.92 -18.81 5.08
C ILE A 126 15.90 -17.66 6.09
N GLU A 127 15.38 -16.51 5.65
CA GLU A 127 15.19 -15.33 6.50
C GLU A 127 13.71 -14.92 6.52
N PRO A 128 13.10 -14.63 7.70
CA PRO A 128 11.77 -14.03 7.73
C PRO A 128 11.84 -12.59 7.21
N ARG A 129 10.91 -12.27 6.31
CA ARG A 129 10.84 -10.93 5.69
C ARG A 129 9.41 -10.42 5.70
N PRO A 130 9.21 -9.14 6.07
CA PRO A 130 7.93 -8.50 5.98
C PRO A 130 7.42 -8.50 4.54
N VAL A 131 6.13 -8.79 4.38
CA VAL A 131 5.47 -8.83 3.08
C VAL A 131 4.20 -8.00 3.08
N VAL A 132 3.87 -7.48 1.91
CA VAL A 132 2.61 -6.80 1.63
C VAL A 132 2.02 -7.36 0.35
N LEU A 133 0.77 -7.75 0.42
CA LEU A 133 0.02 -8.26 -0.72
C LEU A 133 -0.78 -7.12 -1.35
N ARG A 134 -0.63 -6.95 -2.67
CA ARG A 134 -1.51 -6.11 -3.48
C ARG A 134 -2.46 -7.00 -4.26
N VAL A 135 -3.74 -6.77 -4.06
CA VAL A 135 -4.81 -7.38 -4.84
C VAL A 135 -5.45 -6.34 -5.75
N TYR A 136 -6.11 -6.82 -6.79
CA TYR A 136 -6.75 -5.98 -7.78
C TYR A 136 -8.22 -6.35 -7.89
N ALA A 137 -9.08 -5.35 -7.80
CA ALA A 137 -10.51 -5.48 -8.02
C ALA A 137 -10.95 -4.52 -9.12
N MET A 138 -11.90 -4.93 -9.92
CA MET A 138 -12.41 -4.18 -11.05
C MET A 138 -13.94 -4.26 -11.07
N ALA A 139 -14.59 -3.13 -11.30
CA ALA A 139 -16.04 -3.11 -11.49
C ALA A 139 -16.41 -3.88 -12.76
N ASP A 140 -17.46 -4.72 -12.68
CA ASP A 140 -17.95 -5.53 -13.80
C ASP A 140 -18.89 -4.77 -14.76
N GLY A 141 -19.21 -3.52 -14.45
CA GLY A 141 -20.16 -2.68 -15.20
C GLY A 141 -21.62 -3.00 -14.95
N GLN A 142 -21.94 -3.96 -14.09
CA GLN A 142 -23.31 -4.37 -13.73
C GLN A 142 -23.65 -4.09 -12.26
N GLY A 143 -22.81 -3.31 -11.58
CA GLY A 143 -22.94 -2.98 -10.16
C GLY A 143 -22.19 -3.93 -9.22
N GLY A 144 -21.48 -4.93 -9.76
CA GLY A 144 -20.62 -5.85 -9.01
C GLY A 144 -19.14 -5.58 -9.20
N TRP A 145 -18.33 -6.41 -8.55
CA TRP A 145 -16.87 -6.34 -8.60
C TRP A 145 -16.28 -7.72 -8.86
N GLN A 146 -15.24 -7.75 -9.66
CA GLN A 146 -14.42 -8.93 -9.89
C GLN A 146 -13.04 -8.71 -9.29
N VAL A 147 -12.57 -9.68 -8.53
CA VAL A 147 -11.20 -9.68 -7.97
C VAL A 147 -10.34 -10.55 -8.88
N LEU A 148 -9.18 -10.03 -9.28
CA LEU A 148 -8.19 -10.81 -10.03
C LEU A 148 -7.80 -12.05 -9.20
N PRO A 149 -7.86 -13.27 -9.77
CA PRO A 149 -7.45 -14.50 -9.07
C PRO A 149 -5.92 -14.58 -8.98
N GLY A 150 -5.33 -13.67 -8.22
CA GLY A 150 -3.89 -13.51 -8.05
C GLY A 150 -3.58 -12.21 -7.36
N GLY A 151 -2.29 -11.91 -7.23
CA GLY A 151 -1.86 -10.70 -6.58
C GLY A 151 -0.36 -10.45 -6.79
N LEU A 152 0.10 -9.32 -6.28
CA LEU A 152 1.50 -8.98 -6.24
C LEU A 152 1.98 -8.95 -4.79
N THR A 153 2.69 -9.98 -4.36
CA THR A 153 3.34 -9.98 -3.04
C THR A 153 4.69 -9.28 -3.15
N ARG A 154 4.85 -8.22 -2.38
CA ARG A 154 6.10 -7.48 -2.29
C ARG A 154 6.80 -7.79 -0.98
N VAL A 155 8.11 -8.00 -1.06
CA VAL A 155 8.99 -8.32 0.07
C VAL A 155 9.79 -7.09 0.41
N ALA A 156 9.83 -6.69 1.68
CA ALA A 156 10.62 -5.56 2.13
C ALA A 156 12.10 -5.74 1.81
N ALA A 157 12.71 -4.67 1.29
CA ALA A 157 14.15 -4.63 1.09
C ALA A 157 14.90 -4.78 2.42
N ARG A 158 16.10 -5.35 2.39
CA ARG A 158 16.98 -5.37 3.55
C ARG A 158 17.58 -3.98 3.71
N HIS A 159 17.29 -3.31 4.80
CA HIS A 159 18.11 -2.17 5.18
C HIS A 159 19.42 -2.71 5.75
N GLY A 160 20.54 -2.28 5.20
CA GLY A 160 21.88 -2.62 5.66
C GLY A 160 22.18 -1.99 7.02
N GLY A 161 21.59 -2.50 8.09
CA GLY A 161 21.86 -2.15 9.47
C GLY A 161 22.15 -3.42 10.25
N ALA A 162 23.17 -3.34 11.13
CA ALA A 162 23.64 -4.45 11.93
C ALA A 162 22.50 -5.21 12.62
N ALA A 163 22.64 -6.54 12.69
CA ALA A 163 21.74 -7.42 13.40
C ALA A 163 21.59 -6.93 14.85
N GLY A 164 20.41 -6.47 15.23
CA GLY A 164 20.10 -6.13 16.61
C GLY A 164 19.30 -4.86 16.87
N ALA A 165 19.17 -3.95 15.91
CA ALA A 165 18.44 -2.72 16.14
C ALA A 165 17.09 -2.73 15.42
N ASP A 166 16.03 -2.74 16.22
CA ASP A 166 14.74 -2.11 15.99
C ASP A 166 13.69 -2.88 15.18
N THR A 167 12.90 -3.69 15.90
CA THR A 167 11.68 -4.32 15.41
C THR A 167 10.59 -3.31 14.97
N GLY A 168 10.59 -2.09 15.50
CA GLY A 168 9.66 -1.03 15.14
C GLY A 168 9.92 -0.43 13.75
N ARG A 169 11.21 -0.22 13.42
CA ARG A 169 11.62 0.36 12.14
C ARG A 169 11.37 -0.58 10.96
N ARG A 170 11.51 -1.91 11.16
CA ARG A 170 11.27 -2.93 10.12
C ARG A 170 9.84 -2.92 9.60
N GLY A 171 8.84 -2.71 10.46
CA GLY A 171 7.43 -2.70 10.06
C GLY A 171 7.08 -1.50 9.19
N VAL A 172 7.60 -0.33 9.53
CA VAL A 172 7.32 0.91 8.78
C VAL A 172 8.10 0.96 7.48
N ASP A 173 9.36 0.53 7.46
CA ASP A 173 10.15 0.43 6.24
C ASP A 173 9.53 -0.52 5.21
N ALA A 174 8.88 -1.59 5.64
CA ALA A 174 8.14 -2.49 4.77
C ALA A 174 6.91 -1.81 4.15
N TYR A 175 6.16 -1.06 4.93
CA TYR A 175 5.01 -0.30 4.46
C TYR A 175 5.42 0.86 3.53
N LEU A 176 6.55 1.51 3.83
CA LEU A 176 7.08 2.64 3.09
C LEU A 176 7.85 2.22 1.84
N SER A 177 8.50 1.06 1.86
CA SER A 177 9.37 0.61 0.78
C SER A 177 8.63 -0.02 -0.40
N MET A 178 7.30 -0.08 -0.39
CA MET A 178 6.52 -0.63 -1.50
C MET A 178 6.85 0.01 -2.86
N GLN A 179 7.45 1.20 -2.86
CA GLN A 179 7.86 1.92 -4.06
C GLN A 179 9.39 1.94 -4.29
N ARG A 180 10.19 1.44 -3.34
CA ARG A 180 11.66 1.52 -3.39
C ARG A 180 12.29 0.14 -3.40
N GLY A 181 12.56 -0.39 -4.59
CA GLY A 181 13.50 -1.52 -4.79
C GLY A 181 13.18 -2.82 -4.05
N SER A 182 11.95 -3.06 -3.65
CA SER A 182 11.54 -4.31 -3.02
C SER A 182 11.49 -5.44 -4.03
N ALA A 183 11.86 -6.66 -3.62
CA ALA A 183 11.63 -7.86 -4.40
C ALA A 183 10.14 -8.21 -4.42
N SER A 184 9.72 -9.00 -5.39
CA SER A 184 8.39 -9.61 -5.43
C SER A 184 8.53 -11.13 -5.32
N THR A 185 7.47 -11.76 -4.83
CA THR A 185 7.33 -13.22 -4.84
C THR A 185 5.99 -13.59 -5.43
N ASP A 186 5.87 -14.84 -5.86
CA ASP A 186 4.62 -15.36 -6.38
C ASP A 186 3.51 -15.31 -5.31
N THR A 187 2.29 -15.09 -5.79
CA THR A 187 1.09 -15.12 -4.98
C THR A 187 0.23 -16.29 -5.43
N TRP A 188 0.07 -17.28 -4.56
CA TRP A 188 -0.75 -18.44 -4.84
C TRP A 188 -2.12 -18.26 -4.21
N VAL A 189 -3.15 -18.40 -5.02
CA VAL A 189 -4.54 -18.39 -4.56
C VAL A 189 -4.98 -19.85 -4.45
N LEU A 190 -5.30 -20.26 -3.23
CA LEU A 190 -5.79 -21.63 -2.97
C LEU A 190 -7.25 -21.73 -3.42
N THR A 191 -7.59 -22.86 -4.03
CA THR A 191 -8.95 -23.22 -4.43
C THR A 191 -9.21 -24.67 -4.09
N ASP A 192 -10.45 -25.00 -3.79
CA ASP A 192 -10.88 -26.38 -3.49
C ASP A 192 -11.32 -27.17 -4.74
N GLY A 193 -11.28 -26.56 -5.93
CA GLY A 193 -11.70 -27.14 -7.20
C GLY A 193 -10.60 -27.23 -8.23
N GLU A 194 -10.88 -27.91 -9.35
CA GLU A 194 -10.04 -27.87 -10.53
C GLU A 194 -9.98 -26.44 -11.09
N VAL A 195 -8.80 -26.03 -11.48
CA VAL A 195 -8.56 -24.73 -12.11
C VAL A 195 -8.35 -24.93 -13.60
N ASP A 196 -9.13 -24.24 -14.42
CA ASP A 196 -8.88 -24.18 -15.84
C ASP A 196 -7.54 -23.48 -16.09
N GLU A 197 -6.62 -24.17 -16.74
CA GLU A 197 -5.35 -23.60 -17.16
C GLU A 197 -5.57 -22.59 -18.30
N THR A 198 -5.91 -21.37 -17.94
CA THR A 198 -5.98 -20.27 -18.91
C THR A 198 -4.69 -19.47 -18.84
N SER A 199 -3.87 -19.58 -19.86
CA SER A 199 -2.65 -18.78 -19.99
C SER A 199 -2.84 -17.72 -21.08
N LEU A 200 -2.58 -16.45 -20.71
CA LEU A 200 -2.47 -15.35 -21.68
C LEU A 200 -1.05 -15.25 -22.26
N LEU A 201 -0.12 -16.06 -21.78
CA LEU A 201 1.21 -16.13 -22.35
C LEU A 201 1.14 -16.85 -23.71
N PRO A 202 1.87 -16.39 -24.71
CA PRO A 202 2.01 -17.13 -25.94
C PRO A 202 2.56 -18.52 -25.61
N ARG A 203 2.01 -19.54 -26.27
CA ARG A 203 2.50 -20.91 -26.13
C ARG A 203 4.02 -20.92 -26.36
N PRO A 204 4.81 -21.55 -25.45
CA PRO A 204 6.24 -21.66 -25.67
C PRO A 204 6.49 -22.35 -27.01
N LEU A 205 7.28 -21.71 -27.87
CA LEU A 205 7.67 -22.27 -29.14
C LEU A 205 8.44 -23.59 -28.90
N SER A 206 8.10 -24.62 -29.64
CA SER A 206 8.83 -25.86 -29.60
C SER A 206 10.28 -25.65 -30.13
N ALA A 207 11.20 -26.53 -29.78
CA ALA A 207 12.57 -26.45 -30.27
C ALA A 207 12.65 -26.46 -31.82
N GLU A 208 11.69 -27.10 -32.48
CA GLU A 208 11.59 -27.14 -33.95
C GLU A 208 11.13 -25.79 -34.52
N GLU A 209 10.17 -25.15 -33.90
CA GLU A 209 9.67 -23.79 -34.27
C GLU A 209 10.78 -22.74 -34.08
N LEU A 210 11.58 -22.85 -33.02
CA LEU A 210 12.75 -21.99 -32.77
C LEU A 210 13.85 -22.23 -33.80
N SER A 211 14.05 -23.46 -34.25
CA SER A 211 15.06 -23.79 -35.28
C SER A 211 14.65 -23.35 -36.69
N GLY A 212 13.35 -23.33 -36.96
CA GLY A 212 12.80 -22.87 -38.25
C GLY A 212 12.77 -21.34 -38.41
N SER A 213 12.85 -20.60 -37.31
CA SER A 213 12.78 -19.12 -37.31
C SER A 213 14.07 -18.40 -37.70
N ARG A 214 15.15 -19.14 -38.10
CA ARG A 214 16.41 -18.54 -38.54
C ARG A 214 16.44 -18.15 -40.01
N ARG A 215 15.35 -17.68 -40.57
CA ARG A 215 15.35 -17.08 -41.91
C ARG A 215 14.47 -15.86 -41.95
N VAL A 216 14.94 -14.76 -41.43
CA VAL A 216 14.68 -13.43 -42.05
C VAL A 216 15.93 -12.59 -41.76
N ILE A 217 16.67 -12.34 -42.79
CA ILE A 217 17.63 -11.26 -42.91
C ILE A 217 16.86 -10.01 -43.24
#